data_93b336edf7ae77b6eb01d85f4c0514a6
#
_entry.id   93b336edf7ae77b6eb01d85f4c0514a6
#
_cell.length_a   1.000
_cell.length_b   1.000
_cell.length_c   1.000
_cell.angle_alpha   90.00
_cell.angle_beta   90.00
_cell.angle_gamma   90.00
#
_symmetry.space_group_name_H-M   'P 1'
#
loop_
_entity.id
_entity.type
_entity.pdbx_description
1 polymer ?
#
loop_
_entity_poly.entity_id
_entity_poly.type
_entity_poly.pdbx_seq_one_letter_code
_entity_poly.pdbx_strand_id
1 'polypeptide(L)'
;MENCMYLCSRYNIKTICMSISRFNAVEKASNRKAVEAITPNQKVSEYYGENVFNRKAMQKYLSKETYKALTHAIDNGTPIDREIANHVAAGMRMWALEKGVTHYTHWFQPLTDGTAEKHDAFVEHDGGGGMIEEFSGKLLAQQEPDASSFPNGGLRNTFEARGYSAWDPSSPAFIVDDTLCIPTVFIAYTGEALDYKTPLIRSIEALNKAAKDVCHYFNEDVNKVITYLGWEQEYFLVDEDLYSARPDLSLTERTLLGHESAKNQQLDDHYFGAIPSRVQEFMKDLETECYKLGIPVKTRHNEVAPNQFELAPIYEECNLANDHNQLLMSVMKRVSRRHNFRVLLTKAFYGCERFG
;
A
#
# COMPACT_ATOMS: atom_id res chain seq x y z
N MET A 1 29.11 -40.41 5.26
CA MET A 1 27.64 -40.46 5.01
C MET A 1 26.95 -41.63 5.68
N GLU A 2 27.56 -42.79 5.81
CA GLU A 2 26.94 -43.98 6.44
C GLU A 2 26.67 -43.85 7.96
N ASN A 3 27.51 -43.14 8.70
CA ASN A 3 27.30 -42.93 10.15
C ASN A 3 26.12 -42.01 10.49
N CYS A 4 25.63 -41.19 9.56
CA CYS A 4 24.48 -40.34 9.77
C CYS A 4 23.15 -41.11 9.64
N MET A 5 23.14 -42.15 8.80
CA MET A 5 21.93 -42.99 8.63
C MET A 5 21.66 -43.89 9.83
N TYR A 6 22.68 -44.33 10.59
CA TYR A 6 22.53 -45.19 11.76
C TYR A 6 21.96 -44.44 12.97
N LEU A 7 22.21 -43.14 13.10
CA LEU A 7 21.59 -42.29 14.12
C LEU A 7 20.12 -41.94 13.79
N CYS A 8 19.76 -41.90 12.53
CA CYS A 8 18.40 -41.61 12.07
C CYS A 8 17.36 -42.71 12.43
N SER A 9 17.80 -43.96 12.65
CA SER A 9 16.87 -45.05 12.96
C SER A 9 16.46 -45.09 14.44
N ARG A 10 17.20 -44.43 15.34
CA ARG A 10 16.91 -44.41 16.79
C ARG A 10 16.24 -43.16 17.34
N TYR A 11 16.29 -42.07 16.61
CA TYR A 11 15.67 -40.79 16.98
C TYR A 11 14.76 -40.31 15.88
N ASN A 12 13.54 -39.96 16.28
CA ASN A 12 12.44 -39.49 15.43
C ASN A 12 12.88 -38.69 14.21
N ILE A 13 12.96 -39.33 13.05
CA ILE A 13 13.50 -38.80 11.78
C ILE A 13 12.98 -37.41 11.40
N LYS A 14 11.74 -37.07 11.79
CA LYS A 14 11.11 -35.78 11.53
C LYS A 14 11.84 -34.61 12.20
N THR A 15 12.30 -34.77 13.42
CA THR A 15 12.99 -33.70 14.18
C THR A 15 14.38 -33.39 13.61
N ILE A 16 15.10 -34.41 13.15
CA ILE A 16 16.44 -34.24 12.54
C ILE A 16 16.33 -33.57 11.16
N CYS A 17 15.35 -33.94 10.33
CA CYS A 17 15.16 -33.31 9.03
C CYS A 17 14.78 -31.83 9.15
N MET A 18 13.97 -31.44 10.14
CA MET A 18 13.62 -30.03 10.36
C MET A 18 14.82 -29.21 10.84
N SER A 19 15.73 -29.76 11.66
CA SER A 19 16.94 -29.04 12.08
C SER A 19 17.92 -28.84 10.92
N ILE A 20 18.11 -29.85 10.06
CA ILE A 20 18.96 -29.73 8.86
C ILE A 20 18.44 -28.63 7.93
N SER A 21 17.15 -28.57 7.69
CA SER A 21 16.53 -27.53 6.86
C SER A 21 16.80 -26.12 7.40
N ARG A 22 16.75 -25.92 8.71
CA ARG A 22 17.05 -24.64 9.36
C ARG A 22 18.51 -24.26 9.24
N PHE A 23 19.44 -25.19 9.43
CA PHE A 23 20.87 -24.93 9.25
C PHE A 23 21.21 -24.58 7.80
N ASN A 24 20.63 -25.28 6.84
CA ASN A 24 20.77 -24.94 5.42
C ASN A 24 20.24 -23.54 5.10
N ALA A 25 19.12 -23.14 5.70
CA ALA A 25 18.55 -21.80 5.54
C ALA A 25 19.48 -20.72 6.11
N VAL A 26 20.06 -20.95 7.29
CA VAL A 26 21.03 -20.05 7.92
C VAL A 26 22.27 -19.91 7.02
N GLU A 27 22.81 -21.01 6.51
CA GLU A 27 23.99 -21.00 5.62
C GLU A 27 23.70 -20.18 4.35
N LYS A 28 22.57 -20.40 3.71
CA LYS A 28 22.16 -19.64 2.52
C LYS A 28 22.01 -18.15 2.84
N ALA A 29 21.29 -17.82 3.91
CA ALA A 29 21.08 -16.43 4.33
C ALA A 29 22.40 -15.71 4.64
N SER A 30 23.34 -16.39 5.31
CA SER A 30 24.65 -15.85 5.68
C SER A 30 25.54 -15.59 4.47
N ASN A 31 25.44 -16.40 3.42
CA ASN A 31 26.22 -16.25 2.19
C ASN A 31 25.57 -15.31 1.15
N ARG A 32 24.36 -14.83 1.42
CA ARG A 32 23.62 -14.00 0.48
C ARG A 32 24.19 -12.58 0.39
N LYS A 33 24.53 -12.18 -0.82
CA LYS A 33 24.99 -10.82 -1.10
C LYS A 33 23.80 -9.85 -1.20
N ALA A 34 24.09 -8.57 -0.97
CA ALA A 34 23.14 -7.51 -1.27
C ALA A 34 22.81 -7.49 -2.77
N VAL A 35 21.55 -7.30 -3.10
CA VAL A 35 21.09 -6.96 -4.46
C VAL A 35 21.19 -5.44 -4.56
N GLU A 36 21.97 -4.93 -5.51
CA GLU A 36 22.16 -3.50 -5.71
C GLU A 36 20.85 -2.87 -6.22
N ALA A 37 20.42 -1.79 -5.57
CA ALA A 37 19.25 -1.04 -5.98
C ALA A 37 19.55 -0.20 -7.21
N ILE A 38 18.67 -0.25 -8.21
CA ILE A 38 18.75 0.59 -9.40
C ILE A 38 18.01 1.90 -9.12
N THR A 39 18.75 2.93 -8.74
CA THR A 39 18.19 4.26 -8.47
C THR A 39 18.38 5.19 -9.67
N PRO A 40 17.41 6.07 -9.97
CA PRO A 40 17.58 7.07 -11.02
C PRO A 40 18.78 8.01 -10.75
N ASN A 41 19.52 8.37 -11.78
CA ASN A 41 20.60 9.35 -11.68
C ASN A 41 20.09 10.81 -11.57
N GLN A 42 18.79 11.00 -11.51
CA GLN A 42 18.11 12.29 -11.43
C GLN A 42 17.87 12.67 -9.97
N LYS A 43 17.63 13.95 -9.72
CA LYS A 43 17.16 14.41 -8.40
C LYS A 43 15.76 13.87 -8.13
N VAL A 44 15.47 13.54 -6.88
CA VAL A 44 14.13 13.05 -6.47
C VAL A 44 13.02 13.98 -6.98
N SER A 45 13.20 15.29 -6.90
CA SER A 45 12.22 16.30 -7.37
C SER A 45 11.90 16.22 -8.87
N GLU A 46 12.71 15.55 -9.68
CA GLU A 46 12.50 15.44 -11.12
C GLU A 46 11.59 14.26 -11.48
N TYR A 47 11.63 13.17 -10.72
CA TYR A 47 10.80 11.99 -10.94
C TYR A 47 9.72 11.77 -9.89
N TYR A 48 9.67 12.61 -8.83
CA TYR A 48 8.66 12.53 -7.79
C TYR A 48 7.25 12.64 -8.36
N GLY A 49 6.40 11.63 -8.07
CA GLY A 49 5.04 11.56 -8.55
C GLY A 49 4.90 11.32 -10.05
N GLU A 50 5.93 10.76 -10.72
CA GLU A 50 5.85 10.49 -12.16
C GLU A 50 4.76 9.48 -12.53
N ASN A 51 4.39 8.59 -11.58
CA ASN A 51 3.33 7.61 -11.71
C ASN A 51 2.03 8.04 -11.01
N VAL A 52 1.83 9.34 -10.78
CA VAL A 52 0.64 9.91 -10.14
C VAL A 52 -0.04 10.88 -11.09
N PHE A 53 -1.36 10.79 -11.23
CA PHE A 53 -2.18 11.77 -11.94
C PHE A 53 -2.34 13.02 -11.07
N ASN A 54 -1.20 13.64 -10.76
CA ASN A 54 -1.10 14.83 -9.94
C ASN A 54 -1.48 16.11 -10.73
N ARG A 55 -1.46 17.29 -10.07
CA ARG A 55 -1.83 18.55 -10.71
C ARG A 55 -1.00 18.87 -11.98
N LYS A 56 0.26 18.44 -12.05
CA LYS A 56 1.12 18.59 -13.24
C LYS A 56 0.62 17.70 -14.39
N ALA A 57 0.26 16.47 -14.12
CA ALA A 57 -0.34 15.57 -15.10
C ALA A 57 -1.73 16.09 -15.53
N MET A 58 -2.57 16.50 -14.56
CA MET A 58 -3.88 17.10 -14.86
C MET A 58 -3.78 18.30 -15.79
N GLN A 59 -2.82 19.20 -15.57
CA GLN A 59 -2.60 20.36 -16.45
C GLN A 59 -2.19 19.99 -17.88
N LYS A 60 -1.47 18.86 -18.04
CA LYS A 60 -1.02 18.39 -19.36
C LYS A 60 -2.13 17.71 -20.15
N TYR A 61 -2.97 16.92 -19.47
CA TYR A 61 -3.92 16.02 -20.12
C TYR A 61 -5.38 16.46 -20.06
N LEU A 62 -5.71 17.52 -19.29
CA LEU A 62 -7.06 18.08 -19.21
C LEU A 62 -7.13 19.46 -19.89
N SER A 63 -8.32 19.82 -20.37
CA SER A 63 -8.59 21.19 -20.79
C SER A 63 -8.47 22.16 -19.61
N LYS A 64 -8.24 23.44 -19.87
CA LYS A 64 -8.15 24.46 -18.81
C LYS A 64 -9.43 24.53 -17.96
N GLU A 65 -10.58 24.37 -18.60
CA GLU A 65 -11.90 24.37 -17.97
C GLU A 65 -12.06 23.15 -17.06
N THR A 66 -11.80 21.95 -17.59
CA THR A 66 -11.87 20.69 -16.83
C THR A 66 -10.89 20.71 -15.66
N TYR A 67 -9.65 21.17 -15.87
CA TYR A 67 -8.67 21.29 -14.79
C TYR A 67 -9.15 22.20 -13.67
N LYS A 68 -9.68 23.39 -13.99
CA LYS A 68 -10.21 24.33 -12.99
C LYS A 68 -11.41 23.75 -12.23
N ALA A 69 -12.35 23.13 -12.95
CA ALA A 69 -13.53 22.52 -12.34
C ALA A 69 -13.12 21.36 -11.39
N LEU A 70 -12.22 20.48 -11.83
CA LEU A 70 -11.73 19.37 -11.02
C LEU A 70 -10.98 19.86 -9.78
N THR A 71 -10.05 20.79 -9.93
CA THR A 71 -9.27 21.31 -8.80
C THR A 71 -10.15 22.09 -7.82
N HIS A 72 -11.15 22.83 -8.31
CA HIS A 72 -12.13 23.49 -7.45
C HIS A 72 -12.94 22.46 -6.64
N ALA A 73 -13.38 21.37 -7.27
CA ALA A 73 -14.11 20.31 -6.60
C ALA A 73 -13.26 19.62 -5.52
N ILE A 74 -12.00 19.33 -5.82
CA ILE A 74 -11.05 18.73 -4.86
C ILE A 74 -10.82 19.67 -3.66
N ASP A 75 -10.53 20.94 -3.92
CA ASP A 75 -10.16 21.92 -2.88
C ASP A 75 -11.36 22.24 -1.94
N ASN A 76 -12.57 22.23 -2.48
CA ASN A 76 -13.79 22.61 -1.74
C ASN A 76 -14.69 21.42 -1.35
N GLY A 77 -14.37 20.19 -1.77
CA GLY A 77 -15.20 19.02 -1.51
C GLY A 77 -16.58 19.07 -2.20
N THR A 78 -16.66 19.72 -3.37
CA THR A 78 -17.91 19.83 -4.11
C THR A 78 -18.09 18.66 -5.08
N PRO A 79 -19.34 18.25 -5.38
CA PRO A 79 -19.60 17.19 -6.34
C PRO A 79 -19.04 17.51 -7.74
N ILE A 80 -18.57 16.46 -8.42
CA ILE A 80 -18.14 16.53 -9.82
C ILE A 80 -19.31 16.07 -10.70
N ASP A 81 -19.69 16.88 -11.67
CA ASP A 81 -20.75 16.52 -12.61
C ASP A 81 -20.27 15.46 -13.62
N ARG A 82 -21.23 14.84 -14.32
CA ARG A 82 -20.96 13.75 -15.24
C ARG A 82 -20.12 14.18 -16.45
N GLU A 83 -20.28 15.39 -16.93
CA GLU A 83 -19.54 15.91 -18.09
C GLU A 83 -18.08 16.11 -17.73
N ILE A 84 -17.80 16.73 -16.60
CA ILE A 84 -16.46 16.88 -16.06
C ILE A 84 -15.82 15.51 -15.80
N ALA A 85 -16.55 14.55 -15.22
CA ALA A 85 -16.06 13.19 -15.00
C ALA A 85 -15.65 12.50 -16.32
N ASN A 86 -16.42 12.67 -17.42
CA ASN A 86 -16.06 12.13 -18.73
C ASN A 86 -14.76 12.74 -19.27
N HIS A 87 -14.58 14.05 -19.16
CA HIS A 87 -13.35 14.72 -19.59
C HIS A 87 -12.15 14.30 -18.75
N VAL A 88 -12.31 14.14 -17.45
CA VAL A 88 -11.26 13.64 -16.55
C VAL A 88 -10.88 12.20 -16.91
N ALA A 89 -11.87 11.32 -17.12
CA ALA A 89 -11.62 9.94 -17.52
C ALA A 89 -10.84 9.85 -18.85
N ALA A 90 -11.23 10.65 -19.84
CA ALA A 90 -10.50 10.72 -21.11
C ALA A 90 -9.04 11.17 -20.93
N GLY A 91 -8.79 12.17 -20.11
CA GLY A 91 -7.44 12.64 -19.80
C GLY A 91 -6.61 11.62 -19.02
N MET A 92 -7.21 10.95 -18.03
CA MET A 92 -6.56 9.85 -17.30
C MET A 92 -6.19 8.69 -18.22
N ARG A 93 -7.11 8.28 -19.12
CA ARG A 93 -6.86 7.24 -20.11
C ARG A 93 -5.68 7.59 -21.00
N MET A 94 -5.66 8.80 -21.58
CA MET A 94 -4.54 9.25 -22.40
C MET A 94 -3.20 9.18 -21.66
N TRP A 95 -3.17 9.69 -20.42
CA TRP A 95 -2.00 9.63 -19.58
C TRP A 95 -1.56 8.20 -19.28
N ALA A 96 -2.50 7.32 -18.95
CA ALA A 96 -2.23 5.92 -18.64
C ALA A 96 -1.69 5.16 -19.86
N LEU A 97 -2.33 5.31 -21.03
CA LEU A 97 -1.91 4.65 -22.27
C LEU A 97 -0.51 5.12 -22.72
N GLU A 98 -0.16 6.42 -22.59
CA GLU A 98 1.20 6.91 -22.86
C GLU A 98 2.26 6.26 -21.96
N LYS A 99 1.87 5.76 -20.79
CA LYS A 99 2.74 5.01 -19.86
C LYS A 99 2.70 3.49 -20.05
N GLY A 100 1.98 3.00 -21.07
CA GLY A 100 1.88 1.57 -21.38
C GLY A 100 0.90 0.79 -20.49
N VAL A 101 0.01 1.50 -19.79
CA VAL A 101 -1.03 0.91 -18.95
C VAL A 101 -2.10 0.27 -19.82
N THR A 102 -2.55 -0.93 -19.46
CA THR A 102 -3.55 -1.72 -20.19
C THR A 102 -4.85 -1.94 -19.40
N HIS A 103 -4.78 -1.80 -18.07
CA HIS A 103 -5.88 -2.07 -17.17
C HIS A 103 -6.14 -0.88 -16.23
N TYR A 104 -7.32 -0.86 -15.63
CA TYR A 104 -7.67 0.02 -14.52
C TYR A 104 -8.33 -0.75 -13.39
N THR A 105 -8.29 -0.20 -12.18
CA THR A 105 -8.96 -0.78 -11.02
C THR A 105 -9.48 0.32 -10.10
N HIS A 106 -10.64 0.07 -9.49
CA HIS A 106 -11.06 0.80 -8.31
C HIS A 106 -10.30 0.25 -7.11
N TRP A 107 -9.28 0.98 -6.70
CA TRP A 107 -8.41 0.64 -5.58
C TRP A 107 -9.05 1.09 -4.27
N PHE A 108 -9.25 0.18 -3.32
CA PHE A 108 -9.89 0.46 -2.04
C PHE A 108 -9.26 -0.31 -0.88
N GLN A 109 -9.66 0.02 0.36
CA GLN A 109 -9.14 -0.50 1.62
C GLN A 109 -10.20 -1.37 2.29
N PRO A 110 -10.25 -2.70 2.05
CA PRO A 110 -11.26 -3.57 2.61
C PRO A 110 -11.12 -3.73 4.13
N LEU A 111 -12.20 -4.13 4.81
CA LEU A 111 -12.23 -4.32 6.27
C LEU A 111 -11.36 -5.48 6.78
N THR A 112 -10.68 -6.21 5.89
CA THR A 112 -9.80 -7.33 6.23
C THR A 112 -8.32 -6.98 6.29
N ASP A 113 -7.98 -5.70 6.10
CA ASP A 113 -6.59 -5.24 6.00
C ASP A 113 -6.00 -5.29 4.57
N GLY A 114 -5.03 -4.42 4.31
CA GLY A 114 -4.40 -4.27 3.00
C GLY A 114 -5.28 -3.50 2.00
N THR A 115 -5.01 -3.75 0.73
CA THR A 115 -5.73 -3.13 -0.40
C THR A 115 -6.38 -4.19 -1.27
N ALA A 116 -7.46 -3.81 -1.94
CA ALA A 116 -8.20 -4.69 -2.84
C ALA A 116 -8.35 -4.06 -4.22
N GLU A 117 -8.27 -4.90 -5.24
CA GLU A 117 -8.23 -4.52 -6.64
C GLU A 117 -8.98 -5.55 -7.47
N LYS A 118 -9.71 -5.07 -8.49
CA LYS A 118 -10.28 -5.90 -9.55
C LYS A 118 -9.91 -5.23 -10.87
N HIS A 119 -8.96 -5.81 -11.59
CA HIS A 119 -8.41 -5.22 -12.81
C HIS A 119 -9.33 -5.47 -13.99
N ASP A 120 -9.84 -4.39 -14.60
CA ASP A 120 -10.59 -4.41 -15.83
C ASP A 120 -9.70 -3.84 -16.96
N ALA A 121 -9.68 -4.49 -18.13
CA ALA A 121 -8.95 -3.96 -19.27
C ALA A 121 -9.67 -2.73 -19.84
N PHE A 122 -8.90 -1.82 -20.45
CA PHE A 122 -9.49 -0.68 -21.17
C PHE A 122 -10.22 -1.10 -22.45
N VAL A 123 -10.15 -2.38 -22.83
CA VAL A 123 -10.61 -2.88 -24.14
C VAL A 123 -12.13 -2.99 -24.19
N GLU A 124 -12.73 -2.38 -25.22
CA GLU A 124 -14.15 -2.45 -25.54
C GLU A 124 -14.35 -2.75 -27.04
N HIS A 125 -15.53 -3.24 -27.43
CA HIS A 125 -15.87 -3.45 -28.82
C HIS A 125 -16.13 -2.12 -29.55
N ASP A 126 -15.56 -1.94 -30.75
CA ASP A 126 -15.81 -0.76 -31.59
C ASP A 126 -17.15 -0.79 -32.33
N GLY A 127 -17.91 -1.89 -32.22
CA GLY A 127 -19.15 -2.12 -32.93
C GLY A 127 -18.98 -2.58 -34.41
N GLY A 128 -17.77 -2.57 -34.93
CA GLY A 128 -17.42 -2.97 -36.29
C GLY A 128 -16.63 -4.28 -36.38
N GLY A 129 -16.46 -4.97 -35.27
CA GLY A 129 -15.71 -6.24 -35.19
C GLY A 129 -14.24 -6.03 -34.76
N GLY A 130 -13.85 -4.83 -34.43
CA GLY A 130 -12.56 -4.45 -33.84
C GLY A 130 -12.70 -4.12 -32.34
N MET A 131 -11.59 -3.63 -31.77
CA MET A 131 -11.49 -3.26 -30.37
C MET A 131 -10.93 -1.84 -30.26
N ILE A 132 -11.37 -1.13 -29.23
CA ILE A 132 -10.87 0.21 -28.86
C ILE A 132 -10.54 0.25 -27.38
N GLU A 133 -9.68 1.15 -26.99
CA GLU A 133 -9.46 1.48 -25.58
C GLU A 133 -10.49 2.51 -25.14
N GLU A 134 -11.36 2.13 -24.19
CA GLU A 134 -12.42 3.00 -23.63
C GLU A 134 -12.30 3.10 -22.11
N PHE A 135 -12.53 4.30 -21.59
CA PHE A 135 -12.65 4.57 -20.17
C PHE A 135 -13.50 5.81 -19.98
N SER A 136 -14.75 5.61 -19.58
CA SER A 136 -15.75 6.67 -19.45
C SER A 136 -15.78 7.26 -18.03
N GLY A 137 -16.35 8.45 -17.89
CA GLY A 137 -16.61 9.03 -16.59
C GLY A 137 -17.51 8.18 -15.69
N LYS A 138 -18.38 7.34 -16.26
CA LYS A 138 -19.15 6.35 -15.48
C LYS A 138 -18.22 5.32 -14.83
N LEU A 139 -17.28 4.78 -15.60
CA LEU A 139 -16.31 3.80 -15.09
C LEU A 139 -15.33 4.41 -14.08
N LEU A 140 -14.96 5.69 -14.27
CA LEU A 140 -14.18 6.44 -13.32
C LEU A 140 -14.93 6.68 -12.01
N ALA A 141 -16.16 7.20 -12.11
CA ALA A 141 -16.89 7.71 -10.95
C ALA A 141 -17.43 6.63 -10.04
N GLN A 142 -17.91 5.51 -10.60
CA GLN A 142 -18.59 4.47 -9.85
C GLN A 142 -18.55 3.12 -10.52
N GLN A 143 -18.41 2.08 -9.71
CA GLN A 143 -18.68 0.69 -10.07
C GLN A 143 -19.64 0.06 -9.06
N GLU A 144 -20.22 -1.06 -9.46
CA GLU A 144 -21.16 -1.83 -8.64
C GLU A 144 -20.65 -3.27 -8.47
N PRO A 145 -19.54 -3.45 -7.70
CA PRO A 145 -18.97 -4.77 -7.50
C PRO A 145 -19.83 -5.60 -6.54
N ASP A 146 -19.75 -6.92 -6.67
CA ASP A 146 -20.31 -7.87 -5.71
C ASP A 146 -19.35 -8.04 -4.53
N ALA A 147 -19.67 -7.44 -3.40
CA ALA A 147 -18.85 -7.49 -2.19
C ALA A 147 -18.84 -8.88 -1.53
N SER A 148 -19.67 -9.83 -1.95
CA SER A 148 -19.58 -11.22 -1.45
C SER A 148 -18.27 -11.90 -1.85
N SER A 149 -17.61 -11.42 -2.90
CA SER A 149 -16.29 -11.87 -3.32
C SER A 149 -15.13 -11.11 -2.65
N PHE A 150 -15.41 -10.09 -1.85
CA PHE A 150 -14.39 -9.36 -1.10
C PHE A 150 -14.13 -9.96 0.28
N PRO A 151 -12.96 -9.71 0.85
CA PRO A 151 -12.68 -10.07 2.23
C PRO A 151 -13.78 -9.57 3.16
N ASN A 152 -14.26 -10.41 4.09
CA ASN A 152 -15.42 -10.20 4.98
C ASN A 152 -16.79 -10.11 4.29
N GLY A 153 -16.90 -10.13 2.97
CA GLY A 153 -18.19 -10.17 2.27
C GLY A 153 -18.97 -11.44 2.55
N GLY A 154 -18.28 -12.60 2.72
CA GLY A 154 -18.89 -13.91 2.96
C GLY A 154 -19.58 -14.09 4.31
N LEU A 155 -19.41 -13.17 5.26
CA LEU A 155 -20.13 -13.15 6.53
C LEU A 155 -21.47 -12.40 6.47
N ARG A 156 -21.82 -11.85 5.32
CA ARG A 156 -23.04 -11.08 5.09
C ARG A 156 -23.98 -11.80 4.12
N ASN A 157 -25.26 -11.49 4.19
CA ASN A 157 -26.20 -11.89 3.13
C ASN A 157 -25.80 -11.22 1.82
N THR A 158 -26.06 -11.87 0.68
CA THR A 158 -25.61 -11.38 -0.63
C THR A 158 -26.06 -9.94 -0.92
N PHE A 159 -27.28 -9.55 -0.51
CA PHE A 159 -27.76 -8.19 -0.75
C PHE A 159 -27.06 -7.15 0.15
N GLU A 160 -26.65 -7.52 1.36
CA GLU A 160 -25.89 -6.66 2.28
C GLU A 160 -24.44 -6.51 1.84
N ALA A 161 -23.92 -7.49 1.10
CA ALA A 161 -22.58 -7.48 0.55
C ALA A 161 -22.47 -6.67 -0.74
N ARG A 162 -23.58 -6.29 -1.38
CA ARG A 162 -23.60 -5.46 -2.58
C ARG A 162 -23.56 -3.98 -2.23
N GLY A 163 -22.91 -3.20 -3.10
CA GLY A 163 -22.76 -1.78 -2.91
C GLY A 163 -22.10 -1.09 -4.08
N TYR A 164 -21.67 0.12 -3.84
CA TYR A 164 -21.01 0.96 -4.82
C TYR A 164 -19.59 1.26 -4.37
N SER A 165 -18.62 1.09 -5.28
CA SER A 165 -17.35 1.80 -5.18
C SER A 165 -17.54 3.19 -5.81
N ALA A 166 -17.05 4.22 -5.15
CA ALA A 166 -17.13 5.59 -5.65
C ALA A 166 -15.75 6.25 -5.62
N TRP A 167 -15.38 6.89 -6.73
CA TRP A 167 -14.13 7.62 -6.85
C TRP A 167 -14.01 8.69 -5.76
N ASP A 168 -12.84 8.71 -5.12
CA ASP A 168 -12.41 9.79 -4.24
C ASP A 168 -11.47 10.73 -4.97
N PRO A 169 -11.94 11.88 -5.46
CA PRO A 169 -11.08 12.81 -6.19
C PRO A 169 -10.06 13.53 -5.33
N SER A 170 -10.18 13.47 -4.00
CA SER A 170 -9.22 14.08 -3.08
C SER A 170 -7.89 13.29 -2.98
N SER A 171 -7.91 12.02 -3.39
CA SER A 171 -6.72 11.20 -3.57
C SER A 171 -6.42 11.01 -5.06
N PRO A 172 -5.21 11.37 -5.53
CA PRO A 172 -4.88 11.26 -6.94
C PRO A 172 -4.78 9.80 -7.39
N ALA A 173 -5.27 9.51 -8.60
CA ALA A 173 -5.05 8.22 -9.24
C ALA A 173 -3.55 8.00 -9.52
N PHE A 174 -3.12 6.75 -9.50
CA PHE A 174 -1.71 6.38 -9.66
C PHE A 174 -1.56 5.12 -10.51
N ILE A 175 -0.35 4.88 -11.02
CA ILE A 175 -0.03 3.70 -11.83
C ILE A 175 0.87 2.77 -11.04
N VAL A 176 0.46 1.51 -10.97
CA VAL A 176 1.26 0.41 -10.45
C VAL A 176 1.33 -0.66 -11.52
N ASP A 177 2.55 -1.03 -11.90
CA ASP A 177 2.83 -1.95 -13.01
C ASP A 177 2.12 -1.49 -14.30
N ASP A 178 1.18 -2.24 -14.84
CA ASP A 178 0.41 -1.94 -16.04
C ASP A 178 -1.04 -1.48 -15.76
N THR A 179 -1.31 -1.05 -14.53
CA THR A 179 -2.67 -0.78 -14.06
C THR A 179 -2.83 0.64 -13.51
N LEU A 180 -3.85 1.34 -13.98
CA LEU A 180 -4.33 2.60 -13.42
C LEU A 180 -5.17 2.32 -12.17
N CYS A 181 -4.66 2.69 -11.01
CA CYS A 181 -5.34 2.57 -9.72
C CYS A 181 -6.09 3.85 -9.38
N ILE A 182 -7.39 3.74 -9.15
CA ILE A 182 -8.29 4.84 -8.83
C ILE A 182 -8.70 4.71 -7.38
N PRO A 183 -8.25 5.61 -6.46
CA PRO A 183 -8.67 5.57 -5.07
C PRO A 183 -10.18 5.71 -4.94
N THR A 184 -10.80 4.79 -4.21
CA THR A 184 -12.26 4.74 -4.06
C THR A 184 -12.67 4.44 -2.62
N VAL A 185 -13.88 4.83 -2.30
CA VAL A 185 -14.63 4.34 -1.14
C VAL A 185 -15.57 3.22 -1.57
N PHE A 186 -15.94 2.33 -0.64
CA PHE A 186 -16.87 1.27 -0.89
C PHE A 186 -18.00 1.26 0.15
N ILE A 187 -19.23 1.43 -0.33
CA ILE A 187 -20.42 1.63 0.51
C ILE A 187 -21.49 0.62 0.09
N ALA A 188 -22.07 -0.10 1.06
CA ALA A 188 -23.20 -0.99 0.82
C ALA A 188 -24.46 -0.21 0.36
N TYR A 189 -25.39 -0.89 -0.31
CA TYR A 189 -26.71 -0.31 -0.67
C TYR A 189 -27.48 0.23 0.53
N THR A 190 -27.25 -0.34 1.70
CA THR A 190 -27.82 0.10 2.99
C THR A 190 -27.14 1.34 3.57
N GLY A 191 -26.05 1.83 2.95
CA GLY A 191 -25.27 3.00 3.38
C GLY A 191 -24.16 2.70 4.39
N GLU A 192 -23.91 1.44 4.74
CA GLU A 192 -22.83 1.04 5.61
C GLU A 192 -21.49 1.09 4.87
N ALA A 193 -20.41 1.44 5.58
CA ALA A 193 -19.07 1.36 5.04
C ALA A 193 -18.64 -0.12 4.90
N LEU A 194 -18.09 -0.47 3.73
CA LEU A 194 -17.50 -1.77 3.45
C LEU A 194 -15.97 -1.67 3.34
N ASP A 195 -15.42 -0.51 3.70
CA ASP A 195 -14.00 -0.19 3.68
C ASP A 195 -13.60 0.62 4.93
N TYR A 196 -12.29 0.86 5.09
CA TYR A 196 -11.75 1.71 6.15
C TYR A 196 -11.73 3.20 5.78
N LYS A 197 -11.73 3.54 4.49
CA LYS A 197 -11.61 4.92 4.02
C LYS A 197 -12.88 5.73 4.25
N THR A 198 -14.06 5.14 4.08
CA THR A 198 -15.35 5.82 4.32
C THR A 198 -15.48 6.36 5.75
N PRO A 199 -15.22 5.57 6.81
CA PRO A 199 -15.22 6.11 8.19
C PRO A 199 -14.19 7.21 8.40
N LEU A 200 -13.00 7.10 7.81
CA LEU A 200 -11.95 8.12 7.90
C LEU A 200 -12.44 9.45 7.31
N ILE A 201 -12.95 9.46 6.09
CA ILE A 201 -13.45 10.68 5.43
C ILE A 201 -14.59 11.32 6.25
N ARG A 202 -15.53 10.51 6.75
CA ARG A 202 -16.60 11.00 7.62
C ARG A 202 -16.08 11.62 8.92
N SER A 203 -15.04 11.03 9.52
CA SER A 203 -14.41 11.58 10.73
C SER A 203 -13.68 12.90 10.47
N ILE A 204 -13.01 13.03 9.33
CA ILE A 204 -12.34 14.27 8.89
C ILE A 204 -13.38 15.39 8.71
N GLU A 205 -14.53 15.09 8.09
CA GLU A 205 -15.61 16.06 7.91
C GLU A 205 -16.22 16.50 9.25
N ALA A 206 -16.50 15.56 10.15
CA ALA A 206 -17.02 15.86 11.48
C ALA A 206 -16.05 16.71 12.28
N LEU A 207 -14.74 16.40 12.22
CA LEU A 207 -13.70 17.17 12.87
C LEU A 207 -13.56 18.58 12.28
N ASN A 208 -13.57 18.69 10.94
CA ASN A 208 -13.53 19.99 10.27
C ASN A 208 -14.68 20.90 10.75
N LYS A 209 -15.90 20.37 10.86
CA LYS A 209 -17.06 21.12 11.35
C LYS A 209 -16.85 21.61 12.78
N ALA A 210 -16.51 20.73 13.71
CA ALA A 210 -16.29 21.07 15.12
C ALA A 210 -15.12 22.04 15.32
N ALA A 211 -14.02 21.84 14.57
CA ALA A 211 -12.85 22.70 14.65
C ALA A 211 -13.12 24.10 14.08
N LYS A 212 -13.92 24.22 13.02
CA LYS A 212 -14.36 25.54 12.50
C LYS A 212 -15.12 26.32 13.54
N ASP A 213 -16.05 25.68 14.24
CA ASP A 213 -16.85 26.35 15.29
C ASP A 213 -15.95 26.95 16.36
N VAL A 214 -14.87 26.26 16.73
CA VAL A 214 -13.85 26.79 17.67
C VAL A 214 -13.01 27.90 17.03
N CYS A 215 -12.55 27.73 15.78
CA CYS A 215 -11.74 28.72 15.09
C CYS A 215 -12.49 30.06 14.91
N HIS A 216 -13.79 30.03 14.72
CA HIS A 216 -14.61 31.22 14.53
C HIS A 216 -14.64 32.14 15.77
N TYR A 217 -14.29 31.65 16.97
CA TYR A 217 -14.07 32.52 18.12
C TYR A 217 -12.82 33.43 17.97
N PHE A 218 -11.92 33.09 17.06
CA PHE A 218 -10.66 33.81 16.85
C PHE A 218 -10.60 34.48 15.46
N ASN A 219 -11.19 33.83 14.44
CA ASN A 219 -11.21 34.32 13.07
C ASN A 219 -12.42 33.74 12.32
N GLU A 220 -13.41 34.59 12.00
CA GLU A 220 -14.63 34.20 11.29
C GLU A 220 -14.41 33.81 9.82
N ASP A 221 -13.25 34.17 9.22
CA ASP A 221 -12.93 33.88 7.81
C ASP A 221 -12.44 32.45 7.59
N VAL A 222 -12.30 31.63 8.64
CA VAL A 222 -11.88 30.23 8.51
C VAL A 222 -12.96 29.38 7.87
N ASN A 223 -12.72 28.93 6.65
CA ASN A 223 -13.67 28.14 5.86
C ASN A 223 -13.44 26.64 5.98
N LYS A 224 -12.23 26.20 6.26
CA LYS A 224 -11.85 24.79 6.35
C LYS A 224 -10.72 24.59 7.35
N VAL A 225 -10.80 23.52 8.13
CA VAL A 225 -9.73 23.02 8.98
C VAL A 225 -9.27 21.68 8.43
N ILE A 226 -7.98 21.54 8.16
CA ILE A 226 -7.40 20.35 7.53
C ILE A 226 -6.59 19.60 8.58
N THR A 227 -6.84 18.30 8.70
CA THR A 227 -6.03 17.40 9.53
C THR A 227 -4.85 16.87 8.75
N TYR A 228 -3.69 16.85 9.39
CA TYR A 228 -2.46 16.28 8.84
C TYR A 228 -2.05 15.05 9.62
N LEU A 229 -1.44 14.09 8.94
CA LEU A 229 -0.92 12.84 9.51
C LEU A 229 0.50 12.60 8.98
N GLY A 230 1.44 12.37 9.89
CA GLY A 230 2.71 11.74 9.60
C GLY A 230 2.68 10.35 10.23
N TRP A 231 2.56 9.32 9.40
CA TRP A 231 2.59 7.94 9.88
C TRP A 231 4.04 7.46 10.02
N GLU A 232 4.24 6.47 10.85
CA GLU A 232 5.50 5.78 11.05
C GLU A 232 5.25 4.29 10.77
N GLN A 233 5.82 3.78 9.66
CA GLN A 233 5.63 2.39 9.30
C GLN A 233 6.81 1.57 9.80
N GLU A 234 6.60 0.90 10.91
CA GLU A 234 7.51 -0.13 11.40
C GLU A 234 7.30 -1.45 10.64
N TYR A 235 8.38 -2.18 10.43
CA TYR A 235 8.35 -3.46 9.73
C TYR A 235 9.54 -4.33 10.10
N PHE A 236 9.36 -5.65 10.02
CA PHE A 236 10.43 -6.62 10.14
C PHE A 236 10.85 -7.13 8.76
N LEU A 237 12.15 -7.32 8.57
CA LEU A 237 12.70 -7.98 7.39
C LEU A 237 13.26 -9.34 7.77
N VAL A 238 12.77 -10.38 7.11
CA VAL A 238 13.24 -11.75 7.27
C VAL A 238 13.82 -12.24 5.96
N ASP A 239 15.02 -12.85 6.00
CA ASP A 239 15.58 -13.47 4.81
C ASP A 239 14.64 -14.55 4.26
N GLU A 240 14.51 -14.64 2.92
CA GLU A 240 13.59 -15.54 2.23
C GLU A 240 13.77 -17.01 2.60
N ASP A 241 15.01 -17.47 2.76
CA ASP A 241 15.26 -18.86 3.13
C ASP A 241 14.93 -19.13 4.61
N LEU A 242 15.19 -18.16 5.50
CA LEU A 242 14.80 -18.26 6.91
C LEU A 242 13.27 -18.24 7.06
N TYR A 243 12.59 -17.39 6.30
CA TYR A 243 11.13 -17.34 6.27
C TYR A 243 10.54 -18.67 5.78
N SER A 244 11.07 -19.21 4.69
CA SER A 244 10.59 -20.46 4.08
C SER A 244 10.85 -21.68 4.96
N ALA A 245 11.88 -21.65 5.83
CA ALA A 245 12.15 -22.70 6.81
C ALA A 245 11.20 -22.65 8.04
N ARG A 246 10.30 -21.67 8.11
CA ARG A 246 9.31 -21.48 9.19
C ARG A 246 7.91 -21.71 8.65
N PRO A 247 7.29 -22.87 8.91
CA PRO A 247 5.93 -23.17 8.43
C PRO A 247 4.87 -22.18 8.91
N ASP A 248 4.99 -21.68 10.13
CA ASP A 248 4.08 -20.68 10.67
C ASP A 248 4.15 -19.36 9.87
N LEU A 249 5.35 -18.86 9.57
CA LEU A 249 5.52 -17.66 8.76
C LEU A 249 5.05 -17.88 7.32
N SER A 250 5.46 -19.00 6.69
CA SER A 250 5.14 -19.27 5.29
C SER A 250 3.66 -19.57 5.02
N LEU A 251 2.93 -20.11 5.99
CA LEU A 251 1.51 -20.46 5.85
C LEU A 251 0.56 -19.38 6.37
N THR A 252 0.97 -18.60 7.36
CA THR A 252 0.07 -17.66 8.05
C THR A 252 0.58 -16.21 8.07
N GLU A 253 1.78 -15.96 7.56
CA GLU A 253 2.48 -14.66 7.59
C GLU A 253 2.66 -14.08 9.00
N ARG A 254 2.59 -14.93 10.04
CA ARG A 254 2.78 -14.53 11.43
C ARG A 254 3.45 -15.64 12.24
N THR A 255 4.09 -15.28 13.37
CA THR A 255 4.64 -16.24 14.30
C THR A 255 3.53 -16.91 15.12
N LEU A 256 3.47 -18.23 15.05
CA LEU A 256 2.65 -19.07 15.92
C LEU A 256 3.51 -19.82 16.94
N LEU A 257 4.79 -20.01 16.65
CA LEU A 257 5.78 -20.69 17.46
C LEU A 257 6.97 -19.73 17.62
N GLY A 258 7.33 -19.40 18.83
CA GLY A 258 8.41 -18.45 19.08
C GLY A 258 9.01 -18.59 20.46
N HIS A 259 9.99 -17.77 20.69
CA HIS A 259 10.71 -17.56 21.91
C HIS A 259 10.99 -16.06 22.03
N GLU A 260 11.22 -15.57 23.24
CA GLU A 260 11.69 -14.20 23.45
C GLU A 260 12.96 -13.92 22.63
N SER A 261 13.11 -12.66 22.20
CA SER A 261 14.34 -12.23 21.53
C SER A 261 15.55 -12.49 22.44
N ALA A 262 16.59 -13.13 21.89
CA ALA A 262 17.86 -13.31 22.57
C ALA A 262 18.66 -12.00 22.71
N LYS A 263 18.28 -10.98 21.96
CA LYS A 263 18.91 -9.65 21.93
C LYS A 263 17.89 -8.58 22.33
N ASN A 264 18.42 -7.49 22.87
CA ASN A 264 17.66 -6.29 23.22
C ASN A 264 18.50 -5.03 22.88
N GLN A 265 18.02 -3.86 23.21
CA GLN A 265 18.71 -2.59 22.94
C GLN A 265 20.12 -2.48 23.58
N GLN A 266 20.47 -3.34 24.50
CA GLN A 266 21.79 -3.34 25.15
C GLN A 266 22.86 -4.09 24.35
N LEU A 267 22.46 -4.76 23.25
CA LEU A 267 23.31 -5.65 22.45
C LEU A 267 23.50 -5.15 20.99
N ASP A 268 23.64 -3.86 20.80
CA ASP A 268 23.91 -3.18 19.51
C ASP A 268 22.79 -3.20 18.45
N ASP A 269 21.79 -4.06 18.58
CA ASP A 269 20.61 -4.04 17.72
C ASP A 269 19.61 -3.03 18.31
N HIS A 270 19.69 -1.78 17.88
CA HIS A 270 18.90 -0.68 18.43
C HIS A 270 18.71 0.44 17.40
N TYR A 271 17.86 1.39 17.75
CA TYR A 271 17.44 2.54 16.96
C TYR A 271 18.60 3.30 16.28
N PHE A 272 19.71 3.50 16.95
CA PHE A 272 20.88 4.25 16.44
C PHE A 272 21.95 3.37 15.78
N GLY A 273 21.69 2.07 15.61
CA GLY A 273 22.62 1.15 14.96
C GLY A 273 22.79 1.47 13.47
N ALA A 274 23.92 1.03 12.89
CA ALA A 274 24.14 1.13 11.46
C ALA A 274 23.15 0.21 10.70
N ILE A 275 22.57 0.72 9.62
CA ILE A 275 21.68 -0.09 8.77
C ILE A 275 22.54 -1.15 8.03
N PRO A 276 22.20 -2.44 8.13
CA PRO A 276 22.92 -3.48 7.41
C PRO A 276 22.90 -3.26 5.88
N SER A 277 23.98 -3.56 5.18
CA SER A 277 24.12 -3.26 3.74
C SER A 277 23.00 -3.84 2.87
N ARG A 278 22.56 -5.08 3.12
CA ARG A 278 21.43 -5.67 2.40
C ARG A 278 20.11 -4.90 2.60
N VAL A 279 19.88 -4.46 3.82
CA VAL A 279 18.69 -3.67 4.19
C VAL A 279 18.78 -2.28 3.57
N GLN A 280 19.95 -1.68 3.56
CA GLN A 280 20.20 -0.38 2.92
C GLN A 280 19.83 -0.39 1.43
N GLU A 281 20.19 -1.44 0.69
CA GLU A 281 19.82 -1.56 -0.72
C GLU A 281 18.31 -1.76 -0.91
N PHE A 282 17.68 -2.57 -0.07
CA PHE A 282 16.21 -2.68 -0.06
C PHE A 282 15.54 -1.32 0.19
N MET A 283 16.00 -0.56 1.17
CA MET A 283 15.44 0.75 1.51
C MET A 283 15.58 1.76 0.36
N LYS A 284 16.72 1.76 -0.35
CA LYS A 284 16.93 2.62 -1.54
C LYS A 284 15.95 2.30 -2.67
N ASP A 285 15.76 1.01 -2.96
CA ASP A 285 14.81 0.57 -3.99
C ASP A 285 13.37 0.93 -3.59
N LEU A 286 12.99 0.67 -2.32
CA LEU A 286 11.69 1.02 -1.77
C LEU A 286 11.43 2.53 -1.86
N GLU A 287 12.37 3.38 -1.45
CA GLU A 287 12.24 4.83 -1.54
C GLU A 287 12.05 5.30 -2.99
N THR A 288 12.76 4.70 -3.94
CA THR A 288 12.63 5.02 -5.37
C THR A 288 11.21 4.74 -5.87
N GLU A 289 10.66 3.58 -5.55
CA GLU A 289 9.28 3.24 -5.92
C GLU A 289 8.27 4.16 -5.21
N CYS A 290 8.49 4.48 -3.94
CA CYS A 290 7.66 5.42 -3.19
C CYS A 290 7.64 6.81 -3.83
N TYR A 291 8.80 7.35 -4.18
CA TYR A 291 8.88 8.68 -4.82
C TYR A 291 8.17 8.73 -6.16
N LYS A 292 8.26 7.68 -6.98
CA LYS A 292 7.50 7.58 -8.23
C LYS A 292 5.99 7.61 -8.01
N LEU A 293 5.54 7.03 -6.91
CA LEU A 293 4.14 6.98 -6.49
C LEU A 293 3.70 8.21 -5.67
N GLY A 294 4.57 9.21 -5.52
CA GLY A 294 4.25 10.44 -4.79
C GLY A 294 4.23 10.30 -3.27
N ILE A 295 4.73 9.19 -2.72
CA ILE A 295 4.86 9.00 -1.28
C ILE A 295 6.11 9.74 -0.80
N PRO A 296 5.97 10.75 0.07
CA PRO A 296 7.09 11.64 0.44
C PRO A 296 7.96 11.06 1.56
N VAL A 297 8.61 9.93 1.30
CA VAL A 297 9.51 9.29 2.27
C VAL A 297 10.57 10.28 2.74
N LYS A 298 10.80 10.37 4.04
CA LYS A 298 11.76 11.29 4.64
C LYS A 298 12.84 10.61 5.45
N THR A 299 12.47 9.62 6.24
CA THR A 299 13.37 9.00 7.22
C THR A 299 13.33 7.48 7.08
N ARG A 300 14.49 6.86 7.24
CA ARG A 300 14.67 5.41 7.37
C ARG A 300 15.72 5.14 8.44
N HIS A 301 15.49 4.17 9.29
CA HIS A 301 16.42 3.78 10.36
C HIS A 301 16.10 2.39 10.90
N ASN A 302 16.99 1.88 11.76
CA ASN A 302 16.69 0.71 12.58
C ASN A 302 15.66 1.05 13.63
N GLU A 303 14.84 0.08 14.01
CA GLU A 303 13.93 0.12 15.12
C GLU A 303 14.45 -0.65 16.34
N VAL A 304 13.66 -0.65 17.42
CA VAL A 304 14.07 -1.13 18.75
C VAL A 304 14.34 -2.64 18.79
N ALA A 305 13.62 -3.43 17.99
CA ALA A 305 13.79 -4.88 17.97
C ALA A 305 14.78 -5.34 16.89
N PRO A 306 15.44 -6.49 17.07
CA PRO A 306 16.29 -7.07 16.04
C PRO A 306 15.55 -7.28 14.71
N ASN A 307 16.17 -6.85 13.61
CA ASN A 307 15.58 -6.87 12.26
C ASN A 307 14.27 -6.07 12.09
N GLN A 308 13.98 -5.18 13.01
CA GLN A 308 12.93 -4.19 12.88
C GLN A 308 13.50 -2.88 12.33
N PHE A 309 12.75 -2.28 11.43
CA PHE A 309 13.13 -1.05 10.73
C PHE A 309 11.90 -0.15 10.63
N GLU A 310 12.13 1.12 10.39
CA GLU A 310 11.08 2.11 10.21
C GLU A 310 11.30 2.95 8.97
N LEU A 311 10.19 3.39 8.41
CA LEU A 311 10.12 4.38 7.37
C LEU A 311 9.04 5.40 7.73
N ALA A 312 9.41 6.68 7.74
CA ALA A 312 8.50 7.79 8.03
C ALA A 312 8.49 8.80 6.87
N PRO A 313 7.32 9.35 6.48
CA PRO A 313 7.19 10.37 5.46
C PRO A 313 7.25 11.79 6.03
N ILE A 314 7.22 12.77 5.12
CA ILE A 314 6.73 14.11 5.46
C ILE A 314 5.21 13.97 5.66
N TYR A 315 4.67 14.64 6.68
CA TYR A 315 3.22 14.61 6.95
C TYR A 315 2.43 15.23 5.79
N GLU A 316 1.25 14.67 5.55
CA GLU A 316 0.33 15.06 4.50
C GLU A 316 -1.10 15.20 5.04
N GLU A 317 -2.04 15.65 4.19
CA GLU A 317 -3.46 15.60 4.51
C GLU A 317 -3.86 14.17 4.88
N CYS A 318 -4.68 14.02 5.92
CA CYS A 318 -4.89 12.75 6.61
C CYS A 318 -5.42 11.62 5.70
N ASN A 319 -6.33 11.93 4.77
CA ASN A 319 -6.87 10.94 3.84
C ASN A 319 -5.78 10.45 2.85
N LEU A 320 -5.02 11.38 2.27
CA LEU A 320 -3.92 11.05 1.36
C LEU A 320 -2.80 10.31 2.10
N ALA A 321 -2.45 10.75 3.30
CA ALA A 321 -1.44 10.09 4.12
C ALA A 321 -1.80 8.63 4.42
N ASN A 322 -3.08 8.35 4.72
CA ASN A 322 -3.55 6.99 4.93
C ASN A 322 -3.47 6.15 3.65
N ASP A 323 -3.87 6.68 2.50
CA ASP A 323 -3.74 5.98 1.22
C ASP A 323 -2.27 5.65 0.92
N HIS A 324 -1.37 6.60 1.14
CA HIS A 324 0.07 6.40 0.96
C HIS A 324 0.63 5.31 1.88
N ASN A 325 0.17 5.21 3.13
CA ASN A 325 0.60 4.13 4.01
C ASN A 325 0.11 2.76 3.54
N GLN A 326 -1.15 2.65 3.12
CA GLN A 326 -1.70 1.41 2.58
C GLN A 326 -0.97 0.98 1.29
N LEU A 327 -0.71 1.93 0.40
CA LEU A 327 0.06 1.69 -0.82
C LEU A 327 1.51 1.28 -0.51
N LEU A 328 2.15 1.95 0.45
CA LEU A 328 3.50 1.61 0.91
C LEU A 328 3.60 0.16 1.36
N MET A 329 2.66 -0.32 2.18
CA MET A 329 2.68 -1.71 2.67
C MET A 329 2.63 -2.72 1.52
N SER A 330 1.86 -2.42 0.46
CA SER A 330 1.83 -3.25 -0.76
C SER A 330 3.17 -3.20 -1.51
N VAL A 331 3.73 -2.01 -1.70
CA VAL A 331 5.04 -1.80 -2.37
C VAL A 331 6.16 -2.49 -1.59
N MET A 332 6.18 -2.40 -0.27
CA MET A 332 7.16 -3.09 0.58
C MET A 332 7.17 -4.59 0.34
N LYS A 333 6.00 -5.23 0.27
CA LYS A 333 5.88 -6.68 0.01
C LYS A 333 6.47 -7.06 -1.35
N ARG A 334 6.32 -6.23 -2.38
CA ARG A 334 6.88 -6.48 -3.72
C ARG A 334 8.38 -6.23 -3.78
N VAL A 335 8.83 -5.09 -3.27
CA VAL A 335 10.25 -4.71 -3.28
C VAL A 335 11.08 -5.67 -2.44
N SER A 336 10.59 -6.11 -1.28
CA SER A 336 11.32 -7.04 -0.42
C SER A 336 11.69 -8.34 -1.14
N ARG A 337 10.81 -8.84 -2.04
CA ARG A 337 11.07 -10.04 -2.84
C ARG A 337 12.26 -9.86 -3.80
N ARG A 338 12.43 -8.68 -4.39
CA ARG A 338 13.57 -8.36 -5.27
C ARG A 338 14.91 -8.51 -4.51
N HIS A 339 14.89 -8.22 -3.21
CA HIS A 339 16.07 -8.27 -2.31
C HIS A 339 16.19 -9.58 -1.52
N ASN A 340 15.38 -10.60 -1.86
CA ASN A 340 15.32 -11.88 -1.14
C ASN A 340 15.00 -11.71 0.34
N PHE A 341 14.06 -10.79 0.62
CA PHE A 341 13.44 -10.59 1.92
C PHE A 341 11.94 -10.86 1.89
N ARG A 342 11.39 -11.08 3.07
CA ARG A 342 9.98 -10.99 3.39
C ARG A 342 9.78 -9.88 4.39
N VAL A 343 8.81 -9.03 4.12
CA VAL A 343 8.33 -8.01 5.05
C VAL A 343 7.22 -8.61 5.91
N LEU A 344 7.29 -8.36 7.21
CA LEU A 344 6.21 -8.64 8.15
C LEU A 344 5.76 -7.32 8.77
N LEU A 345 4.49 -6.97 8.55
CA LEU A 345 3.89 -5.69 8.94
C LEU A 345 2.99 -5.82 10.17
N THR A 346 2.63 -7.05 10.55
CA THR A 346 1.74 -7.30 11.69
C THR A 346 2.51 -7.29 13.00
N LYS A 347 1.85 -6.86 14.06
CA LYS A 347 2.35 -6.94 15.45
C LYS A 347 2.60 -8.38 15.95
N ALA A 348 2.68 -9.36 15.04
CA ALA A 348 2.88 -10.75 15.36
C ALA A 348 4.21 -11.02 16.07
N PHE A 349 5.23 -10.21 15.81
CA PHE A 349 6.49 -10.26 16.55
C PHE A 349 6.33 -9.72 17.97
N TYR A 350 5.52 -8.69 18.19
CA TYR A 350 5.19 -8.18 19.52
C TYR A 350 4.33 -9.14 20.35
N GLY A 351 3.53 -9.98 19.68
CA GLY A 351 2.81 -11.06 20.37
C GLY A 351 3.74 -12.07 21.04
N CYS A 352 4.91 -12.31 20.46
CA CYS A 352 5.94 -13.18 21.06
C CYS A 352 6.66 -12.51 22.23
N GLU A 353 6.79 -11.19 22.23
CA GLU A 353 7.37 -10.43 23.34
C GLU A 353 6.43 -10.32 24.54
N ARG A 354 5.11 -10.37 24.34
CA ARG A 354 4.12 -10.31 25.41
C ARG A 354 3.80 -11.65 26.07
N PHE A 355 4.14 -12.74 25.43
CA PHE A 355 3.85 -14.11 25.90
C PHE A 355 5.12 -14.90 26.20
N GLY A 356 6.26 -14.22 26.28
CA GLY A 356 7.50 -14.73 26.85
C GLY A 356 7.47 -14.62 28.36
#